data_a5157dc645b70a19b45556db2c1071a9
#
_entry.id   a5157dc645b70a19b45556db2c1071a9
#
_cell.length_a   1.000
_cell.length_b   1.000
_cell.length_c   1.000
_cell.angle_alpha   90.00
_cell.angle_beta   90.00
_cell.angle_gamma   90.00
#
_symmetry.space_group_name_H-M   'P 1'
#
loop_
_entity.id
_entity.type
_entity.pdbx_description
1 polymer ?
#
loop_
_entity_poly.entity_id
_entity_poly.type
_entity_poly.pdbx_seq_one_letter_code
_entity_poly.pdbx_strand_id
1 'polypeptide(L)'
;MSQTWLIVIDPQTIFASPTSPWGSPAFPTIIDPIDRMVAAFHGRTIVTRWIPTATRCGSWCDYFDRWTFADRPANDPIFDLVDEAQPWAERP
;
A
#
# COMPACT_ATOMS: atom_id res chain seq x y z
N MET A 1 1.45 -15.15 -27.26
CA MET A 1 2.20 -13.98 -26.80
C MET A 1 1.92 -13.73 -25.35
N SER A 2 2.94 -13.70 -24.53
CA SER A 2 2.74 -13.47 -23.11
C SER A 2 2.55 -11.99 -22.82
N GLN A 3 1.80 -11.71 -21.77
CA GLN A 3 1.63 -10.36 -21.26
C GLN A 3 2.28 -10.28 -19.88
N THR A 4 3.05 -9.23 -19.68
CA THR A 4 3.68 -8.96 -18.40
C THR A 4 2.89 -7.87 -17.69
N TRP A 5 2.61 -8.09 -16.42
CA TRP A 5 1.89 -7.14 -15.59
C TRP A 5 2.82 -6.55 -14.55
N LEU A 6 2.57 -5.31 -14.21
CA LEU A 6 3.22 -4.62 -13.11
C LEU A 6 2.34 -4.73 -11.88
N ILE A 7 2.91 -5.15 -10.77
CA ILE A 7 2.22 -5.15 -9.48
C ILE A 7 2.94 -4.17 -8.57
N VAL A 8 2.23 -3.14 -8.12
CA VAL A 8 2.73 -2.18 -7.14
C VAL A 8 2.14 -2.57 -5.78
N ILE A 9 3.00 -2.94 -4.85
CA ILE A 9 2.58 -3.53 -3.59
C ILE A 9 2.48 -2.47 -2.51
N ASP A 10 1.25 -2.24 -2.04
CA ASP A 10 0.93 -1.49 -0.82
C ASP A 10 1.55 -0.09 -0.75
N PRO A 11 1.32 0.78 -1.76
CA PRO A 11 1.80 2.16 -1.69
C PRO A 11 0.86 3.01 -0.82
N GLN A 12 0.85 2.73 0.47
CA GLN A 12 -0.10 3.27 1.43
C GLN A 12 0.58 4.20 2.42
N THR A 13 -0.21 5.09 3.01
CA THR A 13 0.25 6.04 4.01
C THR A 13 0.96 5.35 5.17
N ILE A 14 0.46 4.21 5.63
CA ILE A 14 1.06 3.48 6.74
C ILE A 14 2.51 3.06 6.47
N PHE A 15 2.86 2.84 5.19
CA PHE A 15 4.21 2.44 4.80
C PHE A 15 5.04 3.60 4.25
N ALA A 16 4.44 4.75 4.03
CA ALA A 16 5.09 5.88 3.39
C ALA A 16 5.32 7.05 4.36
N SER A 17 4.39 7.29 5.27
CA SER A 17 4.45 8.46 6.15
C SER A 17 5.63 8.38 7.10
N PRO A 18 6.43 9.45 7.22
CA PRO A 18 7.55 9.47 8.15
C PRO A 18 7.11 9.40 9.61
N THR A 19 5.84 9.66 9.89
CA THR A 19 5.30 9.56 11.25
C THR A 19 4.77 8.18 11.58
N SER A 20 4.66 7.29 10.60
CA SER A 20 4.23 5.92 10.83
C SER A 20 5.42 5.07 11.28
N PRO A 21 5.26 4.22 12.32
CA PRO A 21 6.32 3.28 12.73
C PRO A 21 6.79 2.36 11.61
N TRP A 22 5.93 2.08 10.61
CA TRP A 22 6.27 1.25 9.45
C TRP A 22 6.65 2.09 8.23
N GLY A 23 6.73 3.41 8.37
CA GLY A 23 7.05 4.28 7.25
C GLY A 23 8.50 4.13 6.83
N SER A 24 8.74 4.29 5.54
CA SER A 24 10.08 4.26 4.98
C SER A 24 10.52 5.65 4.55
N PRO A 25 11.66 6.13 5.02
CA PRO A 25 12.17 7.42 4.57
C PRO A 25 12.61 7.41 3.10
N ALA A 26 12.78 6.23 2.52
CA ALA A 26 13.13 6.10 1.11
C ALA A 26 11.92 6.16 0.19
N PHE A 27 10.69 6.14 0.73
CA PHE A 27 9.49 6.09 -0.10
C PHE A 27 9.44 7.20 -1.16
N PRO A 28 9.74 8.46 -0.85
CA PRO A 28 9.70 9.51 -1.88
C PRO A 28 10.61 9.24 -3.07
N THR A 29 11.67 8.47 -2.88
CA THR A 29 12.65 8.22 -3.95
C THR A 29 12.14 7.23 -4.99
N ILE A 30 11.09 6.45 -4.70
CA ILE A 30 10.58 5.45 -5.62
C ILE A 30 9.38 5.94 -6.42
N ILE A 31 8.83 7.12 -6.09
CA ILE A 31 7.63 7.63 -6.76
C ILE A 31 7.87 7.81 -8.26
N ASP A 32 8.91 8.54 -8.65
CA ASP A 32 9.18 8.78 -10.06
C ASP A 32 9.51 7.50 -10.84
N PRO A 33 10.35 6.59 -10.31
CA PRO A 33 10.57 5.32 -10.99
C PRO A 33 9.28 4.52 -11.20
N ILE A 34 8.40 4.49 -10.20
CA ILE A 34 7.14 3.75 -10.34
C ILE A 34 6.22 4.44 -11.34
N ASP A 35 6.14 5.77 -11.33
CA ASP A 35 5.36 6.50 -12.33
C ASP A 35 5.77 6.10 -13.74
N ARG A 36 7.09 6.01 -14.00
CA ARG A 36 7.58 5.62 -15.32
C ARG A 36 7.20 4.19 -15.66
N MET A 37 7.26 3.29 -14.67
CA MET A 37 6.87 1.89 -14.89
C MET A 37 5.37 1.78 -15.15
N VAL A 38 4.54 2.49 -14.41
CA VAL A 38 3.09 2.49 -14.61
C VAL A 38 2.75 2.99 -16.01
N ALA A 39 3.44 4.01 -16.48
CA ALA A 39 3.23 4.51 -17.85
C ALA A 39 3.58 3.43 -18.88
N ALA A 40 4.68 2.71 -18.66
CA ALA A 40 5.08 1.62 -19.57
C ALA A 40 4.12 0.42 -19.51
N PHE A 41 3.46 0.20 -18.38
CA PHE A 41 2.51 -0.89 -18.20
C PHE A 41 1.08 -0.40 -18.15
N HIS A 42 0.78 0.64 -18.92
CA HIS A 42 -0.57 1.20 -18.97
C HIS A 42 -1.60 0.12 -19.33
N GLY A 43 -2.65 0.02 -18.54
CA GLY A 43 -3.67 -1.01 -18.71
C GLY A 43 -3.28 -2.38 -18.18
N ARG A 44 -2.04 -2.53 -17.65
CA ARG A 44 -1.53 -3.79 -17.10
C ARG A 44 -0.85 -3.57 -15.76
N THR A 45 -1.39 -2.68 -14.93
CA THR A 45 -0.87 -2.38 -13.60
C THR A 45 -1.91 -2.76 -12.55
N ILE A 46 -1.47 -3.46 -11.52
CA ILE A 46 -2.28 -3.80 -10.36
C ILE A 46 -1.63 -3.12 -9.15
N VAL A 47 -2.44 -2.43 -8.35
CA VAL A 47 -2.00 -1.81 -7.11
C VAL A 47 -2.69 -2.52 -5.96
N THR A 48 -1.92 -2.99 -4.99
CA THR A 48 -2.48 -3.69 -3.84
C THR A 48 -2.56 -2.78 -2.62
N ARG A 49 -3.40 -3.15 -1.67
CA ARG A 49 -3.51 -2.50 -0.37
C ARG A 49 -3.56 -3.56 0.72
N TRP A 50 -2.84 -3.30 1.80
CA TRP A 50 -2.96 -4.10 3.02
C TRP A 50 -3.98 -3.41 3.94
N ILE A 51 -4.95 -4.17 4.43
CA ILE A 51 -5.89 -3.70 5.44
C ILE A 51 -5.99 -4.76 6.52
N PRO A 52 -6.25 -4.35 7.80
CA PRO A 52 -6.41 -5.33 8.87
C PRO A 52 -7.63 -6.20 8.65
N THR A 53 -7.57 -7.43 9.15
CA THR A 53 -8.73 -8.31 9.15
C THR A 53 -9.86 -7.69 9.97
N ALA A 54 -11.11 -7.99 9.59
CA ALA A 54 -12.27 -7.50 10.34
C ALA A 54 -12.31 -8.08 11.77
N THR A 55 -11.79 -9.29 11.93
CA THR A 55 -11.77 -9.98 13.21
C THR A 55 -10.33 -10.28 13.62
N ARG A 56 -9.96 -9.88 14.83
CA ARG A 56 -8.63 -10.14 15.40
C ARG A 56 -8.69 -11.46 16.17
N CYS A 57 -8.41 -12.57 15.51
CA CYS A 57 -8.45 -13.87 16.17
C CYS A 57 -7.17 -14.66 15.84
N GLY A 58 -6.88 -15.69 16.68
CA GLY A 58 -5.67 -16.48 16.53
C GLY A 58 -4.43 -15.63 16.67
N SER A 59 -3.45 -15.85 15.77
CA SER A 59 -2.19 -15.10 15.79
C SER A 59 -2.37 -13.62 15.48
N TRP A 60 -3.50 -13.21 14.90
CA TRP A 60 -3.78 -11.79 14.66
C TRP A 60 -3.97 -11.01 15.95
N CYS A 61 -4.48 -11.65 17.01
CA CYS A 61 -4.61 -11.00 18.32
C CYS A 61 -3.23 -10.55 18.82
N ASP A 62 -2.27 -11.46 18.83
CA ASP A 62 -0.90 -11.16 19.27
C ASP A 62 -0.24 -10.12 18.38
N TYR A 63 -0.48 -10.22 17.08
CA TYR A 63 0.09 -9.31 16.11
C TYR A 63 -0.35 -7.87 16.38
N PHE A 64 -1.66 -7.65 16.57
CA PHE A 64 -2.19 -6.29 16.80
C PHE A 64 -1.97 -5.81 18.22
N ASP A 65 -1.76 -6.71 19.18
CA ASP A 65 -1.31 -6.32 20.52
C ASP A 65 0.10 -5.73 20.45
N ARG A 66 0.94 -6.26 19.60
CA ARG A 66 2.30 -5.78 19.41
C ARG A 66 2.35 -4.51 18.57
N TRP A 67 1.51 -4.43 17.54
CA TRP A 67 1.50 -3.32 16.59
C TRP A 67 0.21 -2.52 16.72
N THR A 68 0.00 -1.93 17.90
CA THR A 68 -1.27 -1.26 18.25
C THR A 68 -1.59 -0.10 17.33
N PHE A 69 -0.58 0.58 16.77
CA PHE A 69 -0.84 1.70 15.87
C PHE A 69 -1.55 1.24 14.58
N ALA A 70 -1.40 -0.03 14.21
CA ALA A 70 -2.03 -0.60 13.02
C ALA A 70 -3.39 -1.24 13.33
N ASP A 71 -3.77 -1.32 14.60
CA ASP A 71 -5.05 -1.91 15.01
C ASP A 71 -6.15 -0.86 14.89
N ARG A 72 -6.59 -0.63 13.65
CA ARG A 72 -7.58 0.39 13.32
C ARG A 72 -8.62 -0.20 12.37
N PRO A 73 -9.80 0.45 12.26
CA PRO A 73 -10.78 0.04 11.26
C PRO A 73 -10.19 0.09 9.85
N ALA A 74 -10.65 -0.79 8.98
CA ALA A 74 -10.14 -0.91 7.63
C ALA A 74 -10.30 0.39 6.81
N ASN A 75 -11.24 1.26 7.19
CA ASN A 75 -11.45 2.53 6.50
C ASN A 75 -10.67 3.70 7.12
N ASP A 76 -9.76 3.43 8.06
CA ASP A 76 -8.92 4.49 8.61
C ASP A 76 -8.01 5.04 7.51
N PRO A 77 -7.85 6.38 7.43
CA PRO A 77 -7.02 6.99 6.39
C PRO A 77 -5.57 6.53 6.36
N ILE A 78 -5.06 5.96 7.45
CA ILE A 78 -3.68 5.45 7.47
C ILE A 78 -3.48 4.32 6.44
N PHE A 79 -4.56 3.63 6.05
CA PHE A 79 -4.51 2.55 5.08
C PHE A 79 -4.76 3.01 3.65
N ASP A 80 -5.03 4.29 3.44
CA ASP A 80 -5.25 4.81 2.10
C ASP A 80 -3.97 4.77 1.27
N LEU A 81 -4.13 4.60 -0.03
CA LEU A 81 -3.03 4.83 -0.96
C LEU A 81 -2.55 6.27 -0.79
N VAL A 82 -1.23 6.48 -0.91
CA VAL A 82 -0.71 7.85 -0.94
C VAL A 82 -1.25 8.56 -2.18
N ASP A 83 -1.29 9.89 -2.11
CA ASP A 83 -1.87 10.70 -3.21
C ASP A 83 -1.19 10.40 -4.55
N GLU A 84 0.12 10.23 -4.55
CA GLU A 84 0.89 9.93 -5.75
C GLU A 84 0.51 8.59 -6.38
N ALA A 85 0.03 7.65 -5.57
CA ALA A 85 -0.35 6.32 -6.04
C ALA A 85 -1.79 6.23 -6.53
N GLN A 86 -2.63 7.23 -6.24
CA GLN A 86 -4.02 7.19 -6.67
C GLN A 86 -4.17 7.00 -8.18
N PRO A 87 -3.43 7.74 -9.03
CA PRO A 87 -3.51 7.51 -10.47
C PRO A 87 -3.05 6.13 -10.92
N TRP A 88 -2.17 5.48 -10.15
CA TRP A 88 -1.69 4.14 -10.52
C TRP A 88 -2.80 3.10 -10.37
N ALA A 89 -3.75 3.33 -9.47
CA ALA A 89 -4.83 2.41 -9.15
C ALA A 89 -6.14 2.80 -9.85
N GLU A 90 -6.07 3.46 -10.99
CA GLU A 90 -7.27 3.92 -11.70
C GLU A 90 -8.10 2.79 -12.28
N ARG A 91 -7.57 1.59 -12.30
CA ARG A 91 -8.29 0.45 -12.81
C ARG A 91 -9.23 -0.10 -11.77
N PRO A 92 -10.44 -0.46 -12.18
CA PRO A 92 -11.37 -1.12 -11.27
C PRO A 92 -10.84 -2.46 -10.80
#